data_58714cb377f7863dd84bec129a1c223f
#
_entry.id   58714cb377f7863dd84bec129a1c223f
#
_cell.length_a   1.000
_cell.length_b   1.000
_cell.length_c   1.000
_cell.angle_alpha   90.00
_cell.angle_beta   90.00
_cell.angle_gamma   90.00
#
_symmetry.space_group_name_H-M   'P 1'
#
loop_
_entity.id
_entity.type
_entity.pdbx_description
1 polymer ?
#
loop_
_entity_poly.entity_id
_entity_poly.type
_entity_poly.pdbx_seq_one_letter_code
_entity_poly.pdbx_strand_id
1 'polypeptide(L)'
;MKKIILFFAAFAAIFCSCCASRKANAKKTVETVPSEETLTKAGAPASDYVFGLFDRVSGKENVFVSPLSLSLALAMTATGAEGETYEQMVATLGLGGMDQKALAEYFEQLAGSLESADTSVVMETANSIWVHYGFPVKAAFENGARKHFGAQIGNVDFNQPSAAQQINSWCCEKTHGKICKVVERTQNWKMALVNAVYFKAAWEEAFKRTEKGIFNGLGGKKSEVEFLLRKGFMEYAEDNDYQMVELPYGERGRFVLDVILPKADFDKAPAVDQVRFDALAAALDSKRVNFKMPEFKMESTINLEGVLSEMGMPRAISPAAQFGGISEYPLMIDQVLQKTYIDLNKEGTEAAAVTVISMRLTSVGPGHDLPYIDFIADRPFLFIIRERQSGAIMFLGQKVK
;
A
#
# COMPACT_ATOMS: atom_id res chain seq x y z
N MET A 1 -67.01 -22.89 -20.09
CA MET A 1 -67.55 -24.21 -20.38
C MET A 1 -66.43 -25.22 -20.39
N LYS A 2 -66.61 -26.21 -19.52
CA LYS A 2 -66.21 -27.65 -19.60
C LYS A 2 -64.73 -27.93 -19.84
N LYS A 3 -64.01 -28.53 -18.98
CA LYS A 3 -64.00 -29.80 -18.21
C LYS A 3 -62.68 -30.48 -18.56
N ILE A 4 -61.77 -30.77 -17.61
CA ILE A 4 -61.62 -32.01 -16.83
C ILE A 4 -60.99 -33.12 -17.75
N ILE A 5 -59.84 -33.78 -17.42
CA ILE A 5 -59.56 -34.87 -16.50
C ILE A 5 -58.11 -35.36 -16.72
N LEU A 6 -57.37 -35.51 -15.63
CA LEU A 6 -56.51 -36.58 -15.19
C LEU A 6 -56.42 -37.87 -16.02
N PHE A 7 -55.25 -38.47 -16.14
CA PHE A 7 -55.03 -39.89 -15.75
C PHE A 7 -53.56 -40.22 -15.52
N PHE A 8 -53.37 -40.99 -14.49
CA PHE A 8 -52.19 -41.71 -13.99
C PHE A 8 -51.76 -42.85 -14.91
N ALA A 9 -50.53 -43.27 -14.93
CA ALA A 9 -50.04 -44.59 -14.53
C ALA A 9 -48.65 -44.92 -15.07
N ALA A 10 -47.86 -45.29 -14.15
CA ALA A 10 -46.66 -46.06 -14.06
C ALA A 10 -46.51 -47.24 -15.04
N PHE A 11 -45.30 -47.63 -15.43
CA PHE A 11 -44.70 -48.95 -15.34
C PHE A 11 -43.26 -48.98 -15.86
N ALA A 12 -42.37 -49.35 -15.02
CA ALA A 12 -41.33 -50.34 -14.95
C ALA A 12 -40.31 -50.52 -16.10
N ALA A 13 -39.09 -50.34 -15.66
CA ALA A 13 -37.86 -51.07 -15.92
C ALA A 13 -37.74 -52.07 -17.10
N ILE A 14 -36.58 -52.00 -17.79
CA ILE A 14 -35.72 -53.19 -18.09
C ILE A 14 -34.36 -52.66 -18.66
N PHE A 15 -33.30 -53.26 -18.16
CA PHE A 15 -31.89 -53.29 -18.48
C PHE A 15 -31.47 -53.14 -19.95
N CYS A 16 -30.37 -52.48 -20.25
CA CYS A 16 -29.13 -53.09 -20.73
C CYS A 16 -28.00 -52.05 -20.91
N SER A 17 -27.00 -52.23 -20.20
CA SER A 17 -25.54 -52.33 -20.40
C SER A 17 -24.84 -51.57 -21.54
N CYS A 18 -23.70 -51.03 -21.15
CA CYS A 18 -22.49 -50.69 -21.89
C CYS A 18 -22.48 -49.47 -22.81
N CYS A 19 -21.89 -48.39 -22.27
CA CYS A 19 -20.73 -47.78 -22.90
C CYS A 19 -20.05 -46.81 -21.91
N ALA A 20 -18.83 -47.15 -21.56
CA ALA A 20 -17.97 -46.35 -20.71
C ALA A 20 -17.53 -45.10 -21.45
N SER A 21 -18.00 -43.94 -21.04
CA SER A 21 -17.35 -42.67 -21.34
C SER A 21 -16.77 -42.11 -20.07
N ARG A 22 -15.45 -42.02 -20.05
CA ARG A 22 -14.61 -41.39 -19.02
C ARG A 22 -15.12 -39.98 -18.75
N LYS A 23 -15.80 -39.78 -17.65
CA LYS A 23 -15.89 -38.44 -17.02
C LYS A 23 -14.51 -38.11 -16.42
N ALA A 24 -13.80 -37.23 -17.08
CA ALA A 24 -12.67 -36.55 -16.47
C ALA A 24 -13.20 -35.81 -15.26
N ASN A 25 -12.89 -36.29 -14.07
CA ASN A 25 -12.99 -35.53 -12.83
C ASN A 25 -11.96 -34.38 -12.89
N ALA A 26 -12.40 -33.25 -13.32
CA ALA A 26 -11.71 -31.99 -12.94
C ALA A 26 -11.89 -31.86 -11.43
N LYS A 27 -10.91 -32.34 -10.67
CA LYS A 27 -10.68 -31.88 -9.30
C LYS A 27 -10.49 -30.36 -9.39
N LYS A 28 -11.50 -29.60 -9.02
CA LYS A 28 -11.29 -28.21 -8.53
C LYS A 28 -10.32 -28.37 -7.39
N THR A 29 -9.07 -28.02 -7.62
CA THR A 29 -8.14 -27.69 -6.56
C THR A 29 -8.80 -26.52 -5.83
N VAL A 30 -9.29 -26.79 -4.63
CA VAL A 30 -9.61 -25.77 -3.66
C VAL A 30 -8.25 -25.14 -3.37
N GLU A 31 -7.98 -23.97 -3.95
CA GLU A 31 -6.89 -23.13 -3.52
C GLU A 31 -7.13 -22.89 -2.03
N THR A 32 -6.30 -23.49 -1.22
CA THR A 32 -6.28 -23.27 0.22
C THR A 32 -5.90 -21.81 0.40
N VAL A 33 -6.86 -21.00 0.80
CA VAL A 33 -6.59 -19.67 1.36
C VAL A 33 -5.52 -19.87 2.44
N PRO A 34 -4.39 -19.14 2.40
CA PRO A 34 -3.36 -19.28 3.42
C PRO A 34 -4.02 -19.09 4.79
N SER A 35 -3.67 -19.96 5.75
CA SER A 35 -4.22 -19.83 7.10
C SER A 35 -3.81 -18.46 7.68
N GLU A 36 -4.66 -17.87 8.52
CA GLU A 36 -4.37 -16.61 9.24
C GLU A 36 -2.97 -16.63 9.90
N GLU A 37 -2.53 -17.78 10.34
CA GLU A 37 -1.21 -18.03 10.94
C GLU A 37 -0.06 -17.89 9.92
N THR A 38 -0.31 -18.11 8.63
CA THR A 38 0.68 -17.93 7.57
C THR A 38 0.82 -16.46 7.19
N LEU A 39 -0.27 -15.69 7.24
CA LEU A 39 -0.25 -14.25 6.98
C LEU A 39 0.40 -13.46 8.14
N THR A 40 0.21 -13.87 9.38
CA THR A 40 0.86 -13.27 10.56
C THR A 40 2.34 -13.64 10.69
N LYS A 41 2.78 -14.79 10.14
CA LYS A 41 4.20 -15.17 10.07
C LYS A 41 4.93 -14.65 8.83
N ALA A 42 4.18 -14.39 7.75
CA ALA A 42 4.68 -13.75 6.54
C ALA A 42 4.51 -12.24 6.62
N GLY A 43 4.72 -11.67 7.81
CA GLY A 43 4.56 -10.23 8.06
C GLY A 43 5.10 -9.39 6.93
N ALA A 44 4.49 -8.23 6.70
CA ALA A 44 4.97 -7.17 5.82
C ALA A 44 6.51 -7.06 5.84
N PRO A 45 7.14 -6.44 4.83
CA PRO A 45 8.59 -6.18 4.83
C PRO A 45 9.03 -5.78 6.22
N ALA A 46 10.19 -6.30 6.66
CA ALA A 46 10.60 -6.17 8.04
C ALA A 46 10.39 -4.76 8.55
N SER A 47 9.92 -4.66 9.74
CA SER A 47 9.60 -3.41 10.43
C SER A 47 10.71 -2.37 10.33
N ASP A 48 11.97 -2.82 10.43
CA ASP A 48 13.14 -1.96 10.28
C ASP A 48 13.26 -1.35 8.87
N TYR A 49 12.79 -2.05 7.83
CA TYR A 49 12.75 -1.52 6.48
C TYR A 49 11.77 -0.35 6.35
N VAL A 50 10.55 -0.48 6.88
CA VAL A 50 9.47 0.51 6.70
C VAL A 50 9.82 1.82 7.38
N PHE A 51 10.15 1.79 8.66
CA PHE A 51 10.50 2.99 9.42
C PHE A 51 11.89 3.50 9.10
N GLY A 52 12.85 2.60 8.79
CA GLY A 52 14.17 2.98 8.32
C GLY A 52 14.17 3.70 6.97
N LEU A 53 13.27 3.31 6.05
CA LEU A 53 13.02 4.05 4.81
C LEU A 53 12.47 5.45 5.12
N PHE A 54 11.42 5.50 5.95
CA PHE A 54 10.76 6.77 6.26
C PHE A 54 11.67 7.76 6.95
N ASP A 55 12.48 7.33 7.91
CA ASP A 55 13.44 8.16 8.62
C ASP A 55 14.42 8.84 7.67
N ARG A 56 14.86 8.13 6.62
CA ARG A 56 15.80 8.67 5.63
C ARG A 56 15.18 9.63 4.62
N VAL A 57 13.88 9.50 4.36
CA VAL A 57 13.19 10.39 3.40
C VAL A 57 12.41 11.51 4.08
N SER A 58 12.14 11.38 5.38
CA SER A 58 11.44 12.39 6.18
C SER A 58 12.35 13.59 6.49
N GLY A 59 11.76 14.71 6.89
CA GLY A 59 12.51 15.92 7.22
C GLY A 59 11.58 17.09 7.52
N LYS A 60 11.88 18.26 6.95
CA LYS A 60 11.12 19.49 7.17
C LYS A 60 10.00 19.74 6.16
N GLU A 61 9.80 18.80 5.25
CA GLU A 61 8.78 18.88 4.21
C GLU A 61 7.68 17.83 4.48
N ASN A 62 6.51 18.05 3.89
CA ASN A 62 5.51 17.03 3.81
C ASN A 62 6.05 15.86 2.97
N VAL A 63 5.92 14.65 3.47
CA VAL A 63 6.37 13.42 2.79
C VAL A 63 5.28 12.37 2.88
N PHE A 64 5.10 11.63 1.81
CA PHE A 64 4.20 10.50 1.72
C PHE A 64 4.88 9.42 0.87
N VAL A 65 5.07 8.24 1.42
CA VAL A 65 5.80 7.13 0.80
C VAL A 65 5.00 5.85 0.97
N SER A 66 5.15 4.93 0.02
CA SER A 66 4.59 3.58 0.10
C SER A 66 5.71 2.55 0.22
N PRO A 67 6.06 2.13 1.44
CA PRO A 67 7.06 1.09 1.65
C PRO A 67 6.65 -0.24 1.00
N LEU A 68 5.38 -0.62 1.10
CA LEU A 68 4.87 -1.86 0.50
C LEU A 68 5.05 -1.88 -1.01
N SER A 69 4.67 -0.80 -1.70
CA SER A 69 4.78 -0.74 -3.15
C SER A 69 6.23 -0.74 -3.62
N LEU A 70 7.12 -0.06 -2.88
CA LEU A 70 8.56 -0.11 -3.12
C LEU A 70 9.11 -1.53 -2.92
N SER A 71 8.66 -2.24 -1.88
CA SER A 71 9.05 -3.63 -1.64
C SER A 71 8.67 -4.54 -2.80
N LEU A 72 7.47 -4.37 -3.37
CA LEU A 72 7.04 -5.11 -4.56
C LEU A 72 7.96 -4.84 -5.76
N ALA A 73 8.34 -3.57 -6.01
CA ALA A 73 9.24 -3.20 -7.09
C ALA A 73 10.66 -3.78 -6.90
N LEU A 74 11.18 -3.72 -5.66
CA LEU A 74 12.49 -4.27 -5.32
C LEU A 74 12.51 -5.80 -5.37
N ALA A 75 11.48 -6.45 -4.84
CA ALA A 75 11.35 -7.92 -4.89
C ALA A 75 11.25 -8.42 -6.33
N MET A 76 10.43 -7.77 -7.18
CA MET A 76 10.39 -8.07 -8.60
C MET A 76 11.78 -7.99 -9.25
N THR A 77 12.52 -6.91 -8.98
CA THR A 77 13.85 -6.70 -9.54
C THR A 77 14.84 -7.74 -9.01
N ALA A 78 14.73 -8.10 -7.72
CA ALA A 78 15.54 -9.12 -7.09
C ALA A 78 15.36 -10.51 -7.73
N THR A 79 14.18 -10.84 -8.27
CA THR A 79 14.01 -12.13 -9.00
C THR A 79 14.88 -12.25 -10.23
N GLY A 80 15.44 -11.15 -10.73
CA GLY A 80 16.43 -11.15 -11.82
C GLY A 80 17.86 -10.85 -11.37
N ALA A 81 18.09 -10.69 -10.07
CA ALA A 81 19.41 -10.49 -9.49
C ALA A 81 20.10 -11.81 -9.15
N GLU A 82 21.43 -11.79 -9.08
CA GLU A 82 22.26 -12.96 -8.76
C GLU A 82 23.28 -12.62 -7.65
N GLY A 83 23.75 -13.67 -6.96
CA GLY A 83 24.83 -13.57 -5.97
C GLY A 83 24.59 -12.49 -4.93
N GLU A 84 25.64 -11.73 -4.63
CA GLU A 84 25.61 -10.69 -3.60
C GLU A 84 24.61 -9.57 -3.87
N THR A 85 24.29 -9.29 -5.14
CA THR A 85 23.23 -8.32 -5.49
C THR A 85 21.87 -8.79 -4.98
N TYR A 86 21.53 -10.05 -5.22
CA TYR A 86 20.31 -10.67 -4.71
C TYR A 86 20.27 -10.66 -3.17
N GLU A 87 21.37 -11.13 -2.54
CA GLU A 87 21.48 -11.23 -1.08
C GLU A 87 21.28 -9.87 -0.39
N GLN A 88 21.91 -8.81 -0.90
CA GLN A 88 21.74 -7.45 -0.37
C GLN A 88 20.31 -6.95 -0.54
N MET A 89 19.69 -7.18 -1.70
CA MET A 89 18.30 -6.72 -1.95
C MET A 89 17.30 -7.40 -1.00
N VAL A 90 17.38 -8.73 -0.85
CA VAL A 90 16.44 -9.44 0.05
C VAL A 90 16.72 -9.16 1.52
N ALA A 91 17.98 -8.98 1.90
CA ALA A 91 18.34 -8.58 3.27
C ALA A 91 17.81 -7.19 3.61
N THR A 92 17.89 -6.23 2.67
CA THR A 92 17.33 -4.88 2.84
C THR A 92 15.81 -4.92 3.06
N LEU A 93 15.10 -5.84 2.40
CA LEU A 93 13.67 -6.07 2.61
C LEU A 93 13.34 -6.83 3.91
N GLY A 94 14.38 -7.29 4.66
CA GLY A 94 14.21 -8.13 5.84
C GLY A 94 13.78 -9.56 5.53
N LEU A 95 13.97 -10.00 4.30
CA LEU A 95 13.57 -11.32 3.78
C LEU A 95 14.78 -12.20 3.46
N GLY A 96 15.91 -11.97 4.14
CA GLY A 96 17.14 -12.74 3.95
C GLY A 96 16.91 -14.24 4.09
N GLY A 97 17.54 -15.03 3.20
CA GLY A 97 17.40 -16.48 3.16
C GLY A 97 16.25 -17.02 2.30
N MET A 98 15.36 -16.19 1.78
CA MET A 98 14.42 -16.60 0.75
C MET A 98 15.13 -16.80 -0.59
N ASP A 99 14.74 -17.79 -1.37
CA ASP A 99 15.12 -17.90 -2.77
C ASP A 99 14.20 -17.06 -3.66
N GLN A 100 14.55 -16.88 -4.93
CA GLN A 100 13.81 -16.04 -5.88
C GLN A 100 12.36 -16.49 -6.08
N LYS A 101 12.11 -17.80 -6.05
CA LYS A 101 10.77 -18.35 -6.23
C LYS A 101 9.90 -18.09 -5.00
N ALA A 102 10.43 -18.37 -3.81
CA ALA A 102 9.75 -18.11 -2.55
C ALA A 102 9.45 -16.60 -2.38
N LEU A 103 10.37 -15.74 -2.78
CA LEU A 103 10.20 -14.29 -2.77
C LEU A 103 9.03 -13.86 -3.68
N ALA A 104 8.97 -14.37 -4.92
CA ALA A 104 7.90 -14.05 -5.85
C ALA A 104 6.53 -14.54 -5.37
N GLU A 105 6.45 -15.78 -4.89
CA GLU A 105 5.22 -16.36 -4.35
C GLU A 105 4.74 -15.64 -3.09
N TYR A 106 5.66 -15.22 -2.24
CA TYR A 106 5.35 -14.43 -1.04
C TYR A 106 4.66 -13.10 -1.39
N PHE A 107 5.21 -12.32 -2.32
CA PHE A 107 4.63 -11.04 -2.69
C PHE A 107 3.33 -11.18 -3.51
N GLU A 108 3.19 -12.21 -4.33
CA GLU A 108 1.93 -12.56 -5.01
C GLU A 108 0.82 -12.85 -3.99
N GLN A 109 1.11 -13.65 -2.96
CA GLN A 109 0.16 -13.96 -1.90
C GLN A 109 -0.19 -12.72 -1.06
N LEU A 110 0.81 -11.91 -0.71
CA LEU A 110 0.59 -10.68 0.06
C LEU A 110 -0.32 -9.71 -0.72
N ALA A 111 -0.04 -9.47 -2.00
CA ALA A 111 -0.86 -8.60 -2.84
C ALA A 111 -2.30 -9.13 -2.95
N GLY A 112 -2.48 -10.43 -3.24
CA GLY A 112 -3.81 -11.05 -3.32
C GLY A 112 -4.58 -11.02 -2.00
N SER A 113 -3.90 -11.13 -0.85
CA SER A 113 -4.52 -11.03 0.46
C SER A 113 -5.03 -9.61 0.74
N LEU A 114 -4.26 -8.60 0.38
CA LEU A 114 -4.65 -7.20 0.54
C LEU A 114 -5.82 -6.82 -0.38
N GLU A 115 -5.79 -7.24 -1.64
CA GLU A 115 -6.89 -7.01 -2.59
C GLU A 115 -8.21 -7.65 -2.12
N SER A 116 -8.14 -8.82 -1.49
CA SER A 116 -9.32 -9.54 -0.99
C SER A 116 -9.80 -9.09 0.39
N ALA A 117 -9.00 -8.34 1.13
CA ALA A 117 -9.29 -7.92 2.51
C ALA A 117 -10.55 -7.07 2.60
N ASP A 118 -10.71 -6.10 1.70
CA ASP A 118 -11.92 -5.28 1.59
C ASP A 118 -12.08 -4.77 0.14
N THR A 119 -13.06 -5.29 -0.58
CA THR A 119 -13.28 -4.95 -2.00
C THR A 119 -13.83 -3.52 -2.21
N SER A 120 -14.21 -2.82 -1.16
CA SER A 120 -14.61 -1.41 -1.21
C SER A 120 -13.41 -0.44 -1.17
N VAL A 121 -12.22 -0.98 -0.86
CA VAL A 121 -10.95 -0.26 -0.85
C VAL A 121 -10.17 -0.58 -2.12
N VAL A 122 -9.76 0.45 -2.85
CA VAL A 122 -8.96 0.31 -4.06
C VAL A 122 -7.53 0.71 -3.76
N MET A 123 -6.62 -0.25 -3.88
CA MET A 123 -5.19 -0.02 -3.84
C MET A 123 -4.58 -0.53 -5.14
N GLU A 124 -4.09 0.36 -5.95
CA GLU A 124 -3.41 0.01 -7.19
C GLU A 124 -1.94 0.36 -7.08
N THR A 125 -1.11 -0.67 -7.18
CA THR A 125 0.34 -0.52 -7.24
C THR A 125 0.78 -0.74 -8.67
N ALA A 126 1.33 0.29 -9.29
CA ALA A 126 1.87 0.20 -10.63
C ALA A 126 3.40 0.12 -10.56
N ASN A 127 3.92 -1.09 -10.78
CA ASN A 127 5.34 -1.37 -10.83
C ASN A 127 5.83 -1.52 -12.25
N SER A 128 6.93 -0.87 -12.60
CA SER A 128 7.55 -1.03 -13.90
C SER A 128 9.07 -0.99 -13.83
N ILE A 129 9.69 -1.75 -14.71
CA ILE A 129 11.10 -1.65 -15.01
C ILE A 129 11.23 -1.15 -16.44
N TRP A 130 11.96 -0.08 -16.61
CA TRP A 130 12.31 0.48 -17.91
C TRP A 130 13.77 0.20 -18.21
N VAL A 131 14.04 -0.44 -19.34
CA VAL A 131 15.39 -0.86 -19.73
C VAL A 131 15.72 -0.19 -21.06
N HIS A 132 16.96 0.30 -21.21
CA HIS A 132 17.43 0.87 -22.46
C HIS A 132 17.31 -0.18 -23.59
N TYR A 133 16.79 0.20 -24.73
CA TYR A 133 16.43 -0.72 -25.82
C TYR A 133 17.63 -1.55 -26.36
N GLY A 134 18.87 -1.10 -26.14
CA GLY A 134 20.08 -1.85 -26.46
C GLY A 134 20.37 -3.02 -25.49
N PHE A 135 19.58 -3.21 -24.43
CA PHE A 135 19.73 -4.25 -23.43
C PHE A 135 18.48 -5.15 -23.41
N PRO A 136 18.42 -6.19 -24.27
CA PRO A 136 17.25 -7.07 -24.33
C PRO A 136 16.98 -7.75 -23.00
N VAL A 137 15.71 -7.72 -22.58
CA VAL A 137 15.26 -8.37 -21.35
C VAL A 137 14.93 -9.82 -21.65
N LYS A 138 15.32 -10.73 -20.75
CA LYS A 138 15.04 -12.15 -20.86
C LYS A 138 13.53 -12.43 -20.71
N ALA A 139 12.95 -13.18 -21.63
CA ALA A 139 11.52 -13.53 -21.62
C ALA A 139 11.07 -14.22 -20.32
N ALA A 140 11.95 -15.01 -19.71
CA ALA A 140 11.65 -15.67 -18.42
C ALA A 140 11.43 -14.65 -17.31
N PHE A 141 12.26 -13.63 -17.22
CA PHE A 141 12.11 -12.55 -16.24
C PHE A 141 10.84 -11.73 -16.52
N GLU A 142 10.61 -11.33 -17.76
CA GLU A 142 9.42 -10.56 -18.13
C GLU A 142 8.12 -11.30 -17.78
N ASN A 143 8.05 -12.60 -18.08
CA ASN A 143 6.89 -13.44 -17.76
C ASN A 143 6.69 -13.57 -16.23
N GLY A 144 7.78 -13.75 -15.47
CA GLY A 144 7.75 -13.79 -14.00
C GLY A 144 7.26 -12.48 -13.39
N ALA A 145 7.80 -11.36 -13.86
CA ALA A 145 7.41 -10.02 -13.41
C ALA A 145 5.91 -9.73 -13.66
N ARG A 146 5.42 -10.10 -14.83
CA ARG A 146 3.99 -9.97 -15.15
C ARG A 146 3.11 -10.88 -14.31
N LYS A 147 3.52 -12.13 -14.13
CA LYS A 147 2.73 -13.14 -13.43
C LYS A 147 2.59 -12.85 -11.94
N HIS A 148 3.71 -12.61 -11.25
CA HIS A 148 3.76 -12.54 -9.79
C HIS A 148 3.59 -11.12 -9.24
N PHE A 149 3.89 -10.08 -10.04
CA PHE A 149 3.87 -8.69 -9.60
C PHE A 149 2.94 -7.78 -10.41
N GLY A 150 2.24 -8.31 -11.43
CA GLY A 150 1.42 -7.49 -12.32
C GLY A 150 2.19 -6.38 -13.03
N ALA A 151 3.51 -6.49 -13.10
CA ALA A 151 4.39 -5.42 -13.49
C ALA A 151 4.54 -5.27 -15.00
N GLN A 152 4.91 -4.06 -15.43
CA GLN A 152 5.26 -3.78 -16.80
C GLN A 152 6.77 -3.70 -16.98
N ILE A 153 7.28 -4.38 -18.01
CA ILE A 153 8.64 -4.19 -18.48
C ILE A 153 8.59 -3.39 -19.78
N GLY A 154 9.29 -2.25 -19.81
CA GLY A 154 9.35 -1.37 -20.97
C GLY A 154 10.76 -1.24 -21.52
N ASN A 155 10.90 -1.21 -22.86
CA ASN A 155 12.16 -0.89 -23.52
C ASN A 155 12.05 0.50 -24.15
N VAL A 156 12.98 1.39 -23.79
CA VAL A 156 13.00 2.78 -24.24
C VAL A 156 14.42 3.24 -24.59
N ASP A 157 14.53 4.27 -25.42
CA ASP A 157 15.80 4.98 -25.59
C ASP A 157 15.85 6.14 -24.60
N PHE A 158 16.52 5.95 -23.47
CA PHE A 158 16.64 6.99 -22.46
C PHE A 158 17.35 8.27 -22.92
N ASN A 159 18.02 8.25 -24.08
CA ASN A 159 18.63 9.44 -24.66
C ASN A 159 17.64 10.26 -25.51
N GLN A 160 16.43 9.76 -25.70
CA GLN A 160 15.37 10.45 -26.40
C GLN A 160 14.32 11.04 -25.45
N PRO A 161 13.80 12.24 -25.71
CA PRO A 161 12.74 12.84 -24.90
C PRO A 161 11.47 11.98 -24.81
N SER A 162 11.23 11.12 -25.79
CA SER A 162 10.09 10.19 -25.83
C SER A 162 10.12 9.16 -24.69
N ALA A 163 11.29 8.85 -24.12
CA ALA A 163 11.38 7.93 -22.98
C ALA A 163 10.65 8.50 -21.76
N ALA A 164 10.93 9.75 -21.40
CA ALA A 164 10.23 10.41 -20.30
C ALA A 164 8.71 10.50 -20.55
N GLN A 165 8.30 10.77 -21.81
CA GLN A 165 6.88 10.83 -22.18
C GLN A 165 6.20 9.46 -22.02
N GLN A 166 6.84 8.36 -22.46
CA GLN A 166 6.29 7.01 -22.31
C GLN A 166 6.12 6.62 -20.84
N ILE A 167 7.14 6.86 -20.01
CA ILE A 167 7.10 6.60 -18.56
C ILE A 167 5.96 7.40 -17.91
N ASN A 168 5.88 8.70 -18.21
CA ASN A 168 4.86 9.59 -17.66
C ASN A 168 3.44 9.19 -18.10
N SER A 169 3.26 8.84 -19.38
CA SER A 169 1.96 8.37 -19.90
C SER A 169 1.50 7.09 -19.22
N TRP A 170 2.44 6.16 -19.02
CA TRP A 170 2.16 4.93 -18.29
C TRP A 170 1.73 5.19 -16.84
N CYS A 171 2.46 6.06 -16.12
CA CYS A 171 2.08 6.43 -14.74
C CYS A 171 0.71 7.10 -14.70
N CYS A 172 0.43 7.99 -15.67
CA CYS A 172 -0.85 8.69 -15.77
C CYS A 172 -2.01 7.71 -15.97
N GLU A 173 -1.84 6.74 -16.87
CA GLU A 173 -2.83 5.67 -17.09
C GLU A 173 -3.06 4.83 -15.84
N LYS A 174 -1.99 4.35 -15.21
CA LYS A 174 -2.04 3.47 -14.04
C LYS A 174 -2.55 4.14 -12.76
N THR A 175 -2.56 5.46 -12.72
CA THR A 175 -3.04 6.24 -11.57
C THR A 175 -4.28 7.07 -11.89
N HIS A 176 -5.06 6.66 -12.89
CA HIS A 176 -6.33 7.32 -13.28
C HIS A 176 -6.19 8.84 -13.49
N GLY A 177 -5.07 9.26 -14.08
CA GLY A 177 -4.80 10.67 -14.34
C GLY A 177 -4.28 11.48 -13.15
N LYS A 178 -3.99 10.84 -12.01
CA LYS A 178 -3.52 11.56 -10.80
C LYS A 178 -2.02 11.85 -10.83
N ILE A 179 -1.25 10.92 -11.38
CA ILE A 179 0.20 11.01 -11.45
C ILE A 179 0.64 10.99 -12.92
N CYS A 180 0.68 12.17 -13.56
CA CYS A 180 1.03 12.27 -15.00
C CYS A 180 2.44 12.83 -15.25
N LYS A 181 3.19 13.16 -14.19
CA LYS A 181 4.56 13.64 -14.32
C LYS A 181 5.43 13.06 -13.21
N VAL A 182 6.22 12.05 -13.55
CA VAL A 182 7.16 11.36 -12.64
C VAL A 182 8.60 11.69 -13.03
N VAL A 183 8.88 11.74 -14.32
CA VAL A 183 10.21 11.95 -14.88
C VAL A 183 10.19 13.20 -15.76
N GLU A 184 11.14 14.10 -15.53
CA GLU A 184 11.32 15.27 -16.41
C GLU A 184 12.27 14.99 -17.56
N ARG A 185 13.36 14.30 -17.27
CA ARG A 185 14.43 13.95 -18.22
C ARG A 185 14.98 12.58 -17.89
N THR A 186 15.27 11.84 -18.95
CA THR A 186 16.01 10.59 -18.90
C THR A 186 17.30 10.80 -19.71
N GLN A 187 18.45 10.49 -19.15
CA GLN A 187 19.70 10.59 -19.90
C GLN A 187 20.72 9.60 -19.35
N ASN A 188 21.31 8.81 -20.24
CA ASN A 188 22.33 7.82 -19.94
C ASN A 188 21.88 6.70 -18.98
N TRP A 189 20.60 6.55 -18.69
CA TRP A 189 20.10 5.44 -17.87
C TRP A 189 20.15 4.14 -18.68
N LYS A 190 20.43 3.04 -18.00
CA LYS A 190 20.33 1.68 -18.53
C LYS A 190 19.09 0.98 -18.00
N MET A 191 18.79 1.17 -16.72
CA MET A 191 17.61 0.61 -16.09
C MET A 191 17.04 1.57 -15.02
N ALA A 192 15.74 1.79 -15.06
CA ALA A 192 15.01 2.58 -14.08
C ALA A 192 13.82 1.80 -13.54
N LEU A 193 13.66 1.81 -12.22
CA LEU A 193 12.48 1.32 -11.53
C LEU A 193 11.54 2.50 -11.30
N VAL A 194 10.30 2.37 -11.77
CA VAL A 194 9.27 3.40 -11.58
C VAL A 194 8.07 2.78 -10.89
N ASN A 195 7.77 3.33 -9.74
CA ASN A 195 6.68 2.90 -8.88
C ASN A 195 5.69 4.04 -8.71
N ALA A 196 4.44 3.82 -9.06
CA ALA A 196 3.34 4.75 -8.87
C ALA A 196 2.24 4.06 -8.09
N VAL A 197 1.72 4.73 -7.07
CA VAL A 197 0.74 4.13 -6.16
C VAL A 197 -0.49 5.02 -6.06
N TYR A 198 -1.63 4.38 -6.20
CA TYR A 198 -2.94 4.99 -6.06
C TYR A 198 -3.72 4.27 -4.96
N PHE A 199 -4.25 5.04 -4.01
CA PHE A 199 -5.10 4.54 -2.94
C PHE A 199 -6.40 5.34 -2.90
N LYS A 200 -7.51 4.61 -2.90
CA LYS A 200 -8.84 5.19 -2.80
C LYS A 200 -9.70 4.37 -1.86
N ALA A 201 -10.21 5.02 -0.82
CA ALA A 201 -11.09 4.39 0.16
C ALA A 201 -12.02 5.43 0.79
N ALA A 202 -13.29 5.10 0.93
CA ALA A 202 -14.20 5.88 1.75
C ALA A 202 -13.94 5.59 3.24
N TRP A 203 -14.17 6.58 4.12
CA TRP A 203 -14.24 6.29 5.55
C TRP A 203 -15.37 5.29 5.84
N GLU A 204 -15.19 4.40 6.79
CA GLU A 204 -16.31 3.57 7.31
C GLU A 204 -17.45 4.48 7.78
N GLU A 205 -17.11 5.61 8.37
CA GLU A 205 -18.04 6.68 8.72
C GLU A 205 -17.48 8.03 8.22
N ALA A 206 -18.14 8.63 7.23
CA ALA A 206 -17.76 9.92 6.67
C ALA A 206 -17.86 11.06 7.71
N PHE A 207 -17.02 12.07 7.59
CA PHE A 207 -17.09 13.26 8.44
C PHE A 207 -18.23 14.16 8.01
N LYS A 208 -19.14 14.47 8.96
CA LYS A 208 -20.33 15.31 8.71
C LYS A 208 -20.09 16.79 8.97
N ARG A 209 -18.98 17.12 9.62
CA ARG A 209 -18.66 18.49 10.04
C ARG A 209 -17.24 18.83 9.68
N THR A 210 -17.08 20.05 9.17
CA THR A 210 -15.79 20.68 8.93
C THR A 210 -15.78 22.07 9.52
N GLU A 211 -14.60 22.63 9.75
CA GLU A 211 -14.42 24.03 10.10
C GLU A 211 -13.08 24.56 9.59
N LYS A 212 -13.01 25.81 9.21
CA LYS A 212 -11.77 26.50 8.89
C LYS A 212 -10.96 26.80 10.14
N GLY A 213 -9.65 26.65 10.04
CA GLY A 213 -8.76 26.92 11.14
C GLY A 213 -7.31 27.03 10.71
N ILE A 214 -6.43 27.23 11.67
CA ILE A 214 -5.00 27.41 11.41
C ILE A 214 -4.27 26.11 11.74
N PHE A 215 -3.51 25.61 10.78
CA PHE A 215 -2.50 24.57 10.98
C PHE A 215 -1.15 25.25 11.29
N ASN A 216 -0.53 24.87 12.39
CA ASN A 216 0.73 25.40 12.88
C ASN A 216 1.87 24.48 12.42
N GLY A 217 2.41 24.74 11.24
CA GLY A 217 3.50 23.94 10.66
C GLY A 217 4.87 24.23 11.26
N LEU A 218 5.86 23.41 10.87
CA LEU A 218 7.24 23.58 11.31
C LEU A 218 7.81 24.96 10.96
N GLY A 219 8.69 25.45 11.84
CA GLY A 219 9.34 26.74 11.68
C GLY A 219 8.38 27.92 11.77
N GLY A 220 7.28 27.78 12.52
CA GLY A 220 6.29 28.83 12.75
C GLY A 220 5.41 29.16 11.54
N LYS A 221 5.43 28.32 10.50
CA LYS A 221 4.55 28.48 9.33
C LYS A 221 3.11 28.21 9.74
N LYS A 222 2.22 29.12 9.33
CA LYS A 222 0.78 28.98 9.57
C LYS A 222 0.06 28.90 8.23
N SER A 223 -0.86 27.97 8.10
CA SER A 223 -1.71 27.82 6.93
C SER A 223 -3.18 27.71 7.34
N GLU A 224 -4.06 28.38 6.61
CA GLU A 224 -5.49 28.18 6.77
C GLU A 224 -5.88 26.88 6.05
N VAL A 225 -6.57 25.99 6.77
CA VAL A 225 -7.01 24.68 6.27
C VAL A 225 -8.45 24.41 6.71
N GLU A 226 -9.10 23.52 5.99
CA GLU A 226 -10.37 22.93 6.43
C GLU A 226 -10.06 21.76 7.35
N PHE A 227 -10.67 21.71 8.54
CA PHE A 227 -10.53 20.61 9.49
C PHE A 227 -11.74 19.70 9.47
N LEU A 228 -11.50 18.42 9.47
CA LEU A 228 -12.48 17.36 9.73
C LEU A 228 -12.74 17.25 11.21
N LEU A 229 -14.02 17.20 11.59
CA LEU A 229 -14.44 17.15 13.00
C LEU A 229 -15.30 15.93 13.27
N ARG A 230 -14.99 15.20 14.34
CA ARG A 230 -15.81 14.11 14.86
C ARG A 230 -15.76 14.07 16.37
N LYS A 231 -16.93 13.84 17.00
CA LYS A 231 -17.01 13.54 18.44
C LYS A 231 -17.71 12.21 18.63
N GLY A 232 -17.06 11.29 19.34
CA GLY A 232 -17.62 9.96 19.56
C GLY A 232 -16.60 8.99 20.13
N PHE A 233 -16.93 7.72 20.07
CA PHE A 233 -16.03 6.64 20.41
C PHE A 233 -15.10 6.39 19.22
N MET A 234 -13.79 6.33 19.46
CA MET A 234 -12.73 6.03 18.50
C MET A 234 -11.69 5.16 19.17
N GLU A 235 -11.03 4.33 18.39
CA GLU A 235 -9.85 3.61 18.84
C GLU A 235 -8.72 4.63 19.09
N TYR A 236 -8.29 4.70 20.34
CA TYR A 236 -7.34 5.69 20.84
C TYR A 236 -6.29 5.03 21.71
N ALA A 237 -5.06 5.46 21.56
CA ALA A 237 -3.95 5.13 22.44
C ALA A 237 -3.09 6.36 22.73
N GLU A 238 -2.32 6.30 23.80
CA GLU A 238 -1.33 7.32 24.12
C GLU A 238 -0.17 6.75 24.93
N ASP A 239 0.99 7.34 24.77
CA ASP A 239 2.13 7.21 25.66
C ASP A 239 2.50 8.58 26.29
N ASN A 240 3.70 8.69 26.85
CA ASN A 240 4.14 9.96 27.43
C ASN A 240 4.31 11.08 26.41
N ASP A 241 4.65 10.75 25.14
CA ASP A 241 5.07 11.70 24.11
C ASP A 241 4.03 11.88 23.00
N TYR A 242 3.21 10.85 22.73
CA TYR A 242 2.31 10.81 21.60
C TYR A 242 0.89 10.39 21.96
N GLN A 243 -0.06 10.86 21.17
CA GLN A 243 -1.42 10.37 21.06
C GLN A 243 -1.59 9.70 19.69
N MET A 244 -2.41 8.66 19.62
CA MET A 244 -2.77 7.97 18.38
C MET A 244 -4.28 7.76 18.31
N VAL A 245 -4.86 8.02 17.13
CA VAL A 245 -6.25 7.69 16.79
C VAL A 245 -6.24 6.86 15.52
N GLU A 246 -7.03 5.80 15.51
CA GLU A 246 -7.24 4.95 14.36
C GLU A 246 -8.61 5.24 13.72
N LEU A 247 -8.62 5.47 12.39
CA LEU A 247 -9.81 5.76 11.60
C LEU A 247 -10.01 4.66 10.54
N PRO A 248 -11.10 3.88 10.59
CA PRO A 248 -11.31 2.79 9.63
C PRO A 248 -11.81 3.29 8.29
N TYR A 249 -11.32 2.61 7.23
CA TYR A 249 -11.78 2.71 5.86
C TYR A 249 -12.65 1.51 5.46
N GLY A 250 -13.46 1.72 4.42
CA GLY A 250 -14.20 0.69 3.72
C GLY A 250 -15.40 0.16 4.50
N GLU A 251 -15.91 -0.97 4.06
CA GLU A 251 -17.10 -1.61 4.65
C GLU A 251 -16.76 -2.58 5.79
N ARG A 252 -15.52 -3.08 5.81
CA ARG A 252 -15.06 -4.09 6.77
C ARG A 252 -14.12 -3.55 7.83
N GLY A 253 -13.70 -2.28 7.72
CA GLY A 253 -12.75 -1.65 8.63
C GLY A 253 -11.41 -2.39 8.71
N ARG A 254 -11.02 -3.11 7.63
CA ARG A 254 -9.76 -3.83 7.55
C ARG A 254 -8.59 -2.88 7.30
N PHE A 255 -8.81 -1.86 6.51
CA PHE A 255 -7.84 -0.80 6.27
C PHE A 255 -8.10 0.37 7.20
N VAL A 256 -7.04 0.92 7.73
CA VAL A 256 -7.13 2.01 8.73
C VAL A 256 -6.12 3.10 8.44
N LEU A 257 -6.48 4.31 8.84
CA LEU A 257 -5.57 5.43 8.98
C LEU A 257 -5.26 5.61 10.47
N ASP A 258 -4.02 5.42 10.86
CA ASP A 258 -3.50 5.82 12.15
C ASP A 258 -2.96 7.24 12.06
N VAL A 259 -3.40 8.12 12.94
CA VAL A 259 -2.88 9.48 13.07
C VAL A 259 -2.13 9.58 14.39
N ILE A 260 -0.85 9.95 14.34
CA ILE A 260 0.04 10.00 15.51
C ILE A 260 0.47 11.43 15.74
N LEU A 261 0.08 11.98 16.89
CA LEU A 261 0.22 13.38 17.21
C LEU A 261 1.15 13.58 18.43
N PRO A 262 2.23 14.37 18.34
CA PRO A 262 3.07 14.66 19.48
C PRO A 262 2.33 15.50 20.52
N LYS A 263 2.58 15.22 21.83
CA LYS A 263 2.05 15.97 22.98
C LYS A 263 2.86 17.22 23.30
N ALA A 264 4.13 17.25 22.86
CA ALA A 264 5.07 18.35 23.05
C ALA A 264 6.04 18.46 21.86
N ASP A 265 7.00 19.35 21.90
CA ASP A 265 8.07 19.53 20.91
C ASP A 265 7.56 19.80 19.48
N PHE A 266 6.59 20.70 19.36
CA PHE A 266 5.88 20.98 18.10
C PHE A 266 6.76 21.62 17.02
N ASP A 267 7.98 22.03 17.35
CA ASP A 267 8.96 22.62 16.43
C ASP A 267 9.80 21.56 15.68
N LYS A 268 9.55 20.27 15.95
CA LYS A 268 10.22 19.14 15.31
C LYS A 268 9.22 18.31 14.52
N ALA A 269 9.69 17.66 13.44
CA ALA A 269 8.93 16.61 12.80
C ALA A 269 8.75 15.45 13.80
N PRO A 270 7.55 14.84 13.87
CA PRO A 270 7.35 13.69 14.73
C PRO A 270 8.28 12.54 14.32
N ALA A 271 8.86 11.84 15.28
CA ALA A 271 9.72 10.70 15.08
C ALA A 271 9.17 9.51 15.86
N VAL A 272 8.69 8.52 15.13
CA VAL A 272 8.14 7.27 15.67
C VAL A 272 8.83 6.12 14.97
N ASP A 273 9.42 5.22 15.74
CA ASP A 273 9.97 3.97 15.23
C ASP A 273 8.94 2.83 15.31
N GLN A 274 9.31 1.68 14.79
CA GLN A 274 8.44 0.50 14.80
C GLN A 274 8.03 0.08 16.21
N VAL A 275 8.98 0.06 17.15
CA VAL A 275 8.70 -0.41 18.53
C VAL A 275 7.63 0.45 19.19
N ARG A 276 7.74 1.77 19.04
CA ARG A 276 6.76 2.71 19.57
C ARG A 276 5.42 2.59 18.85
N PHE A 277 5.45 2.47 17.51
CA PHE A 277 4.22 2.26 16.74
C PHE A 277 3.48 1.00 17.17
N ASP A 278 4.18 -0.13 17.29
CA ASP A 278 3.58 -1.39 17.72
C ASP A 278 3.00 -1.30 19.12
N ALA A 279 3.69 -0.61 20.04
CA ALA A 279 3.21 -0.40 21.40
C ALA A 279 1.92 0.45 21.43
N LEU A 280 1.85 1.53 20.63
CA LEU A 280 0.65 2.36 20.50
C LEU A 280 -0.49 1.57 19.85
N ALA A 281 -0.22 0.85 18.76
CA ALA A 281 -1.22 0.04 18.07
C ALA A 281 -1.79 -1.08 18.95
N ALA A 282 -0.96 -1.72 19.77
CA ALA A 282 -1.40 -2.75 20.74
C ALA A 282 -2.19 -2.16 21.91
N ALA A 283 -2.01 -0.88 22.23
CA ALA A 283 -2.70 -0.19 23.32
C ALA A 283 -4.01 0.49 22.90
N LEU A 284 -4.41 0.40 21.62
CA LEU A 284 -5.67 0.97 21.13
C LEU A 284 -6.86 0.42 21.91
N ASP A 285 -7.70 1.33 22.38
CA ASP A 285 -8.93 1.01 23.10
C ASP A 285 -9.99 2.07 22.78
N SER A 286 -11.25 1.69 22.82
CA SER A 286 -12.36 2.57 22.46
C SER A 286 -12.56 3.66 23.53
N LYS A 287 -12.27 4.91 23.16
CA LYS A 287 -12.37 6.10 24.02
C LYS A 287 -13.29 7.15 23.43
N ARG A 288 -13.83 8.02 24.28
CA ARG A 288 -14.56 9.21 23.82
C ARG A 288 -13.58 10.29 23.41
N VAL A 289 -13.49 10.55 22.11
CA VAL A 289 -12.54 11.48 21.52
C VAL A 289 -13.26 12.67 20.87
N ASN A 290 -12.76 13.87 21.12
CA ASN A 290 -13.04 15.08 20.36
C ASN A 290 -11.92 15.22 19.31
N PHE A 291 -12.20 14.69 18.11
CA PHE A 291 -11.23 14.57 17.04
C PHE A 291 -11.29 15.76 16.08
N LYS A 292 -10.10 16.26 15.72
CA LYS A 292 -9.90 17.31 14.71
C LYS A 292 -8.62 17.05 13.94
N MET A 293 -8.71 16.98 12.59
CA MET A 293 -7.57 16.79 11.69
C MET A 293 -7.79 17.58 10.41
N PRO A 294 -6.76 18.20 9.79
CA PRO A 294 -6.93 18.91 8.53
C PRO A 294 -7.25 17.97 7.37
N GLU A 295 -8.08 18.44 6.43
CA GLU A 295 -8.08 17.92 5.07
C GLU A 295 -6.77 18.31 4.39
N PHE A 296 -6.23 17.44 3.55
CA PHE A 296 -5.03 17.77 2.79
C PHE A 296 -4.88 16.93 1.54
N LYS A 297 -4.20 17.54 0.56
CA LYS A 297 -3.66 16.86 -0.61
C LYS A 297 -2.15 16.91 -0.55
N MET A 298 -1.52 15.82 -0.92
CA MET A 298 -0.06 15.71 -0.91
C MET A 298 0.41 14.87 -2.07
N GLU A 299 1.46 15.34 -2.73
CA GLU A 299 2.22 14.59 -3.70
C GLU A 299 3.67 14.48 -3.23
N SER A 300 4.25 13.32 -3.36
CA SER A 300 5.69 13.13 -3.12
C SER A 300 6.33 12.48 -4.35
N THR A 301 7.48 13.00 -4.73
CA THR A 301 8.36 12.38 -5.73
C THR A 301 9.70 12.17 -5.07
N ILE A 302 10.11 10.92 -4.92
CA ILE A 302 11.28 10.55 -4.15
C ILE A 302 12.21 9.73 -5.02
N ASN A 303 13.48 10.15 -5.08
CA ASN A 303 14.58 9.38 -5.63
C ASN A 303 15.16 8.54 -4.50
N LEU A 304 15.15 7.24 -4.67
CA LEU A 304 15.43 6.30 -3.60
C LEU A 304 16.75 5.56 -3.74
N GLU A 305 17.48 5.70 -4.84
CA GLU A 305 18.74 4.98 -5.06
C GLU A 305 19.77 5.22 -3.95
N GLY A 306 19.99 6.47 -3.55
CA GLY A 306 20.88 6.81 -2.44
C GLY A 306 20.43 6.22 -1.12
N VAL A 307 19.14 6.35 -0.82
CA VAL A 307 18.50 5.81 0.40
C VAL A 307 18.65 4.29 0.46
N LEU A 308 18.36 3.59 -0.63
CA LEU A 308 18.46 2.13 -0.69
C LEU A 308 19.91 1.64 -0.59
N SER A 309 20.86 2.40 -1.15
CA SER A 309 22.29 2.15 -0.95
C SER A 309 22.67 2.19 0.53
N GLU A 310 22.24 3.22 1.25
CA GLU A 310 22.46 3.37 2.69
C GLU A 310 21.73 2.31 3.53
N MET A 311 20.60 1.82 3.05
CA MET A 311 19.82 0.77 3.70
C MET A 311 20.42 -0.63 3.51
N GLY A 312 21.50 -0.81 2.71
CA GLY A 312 22.22 -2.07 2.63
C GLY A 312 22.26 -2.73 1.25
N MET A 313 21.83 -2.07 0.17
CA MET A 313 21.90 -2.64 -1.19
C MET A 313 22.75 -1.80 -2.18
N PRO A 314 23.97 -1.37 -1.80
CA PRO A 314 24.80 -0.54 -2.68
C PRO A 314 25.21 -1.25 -3.96
N ARG A 315 25.31 -2.58 -3.95
CA ARG A 315 25.74 -3.34 -5.11
C ARG A 315 24.77 -3.24 -6.27
N ALA A 316 23.47 -3.30 -6.00
CA ALA A 316 22.42 -3.21 -7.04
C ALA A 316 22.46 -1.88 -7.83
N ILE A 317 23.01 -0.82 -7.22
CA ILE A 317 23.07 0.56 -7.74
C ILE A 317 24.47 0.90 -8.26
N SER A 318 25.36 -0.08 -8.37
CA SER A 318 26.74 0.09 -8.79
C SER A 318 27.04 -0.70 -10.06
N PRO A 319 28.15 -0.37 -10.77
CA PRO A 319 28.61 -1.16 -11.91
C PRO A 319 28.93 -2.63 -11.58
N ALA A 320 29.05 -3.00 -10.30
CA ALA A 320 29.26 -4.36 -9.84
C ALA A 320 27.95 -5.17 -9.71
N ALA A 321 26.81 -4.60 -10.05
CA ALA A 321 25.52 -5.26 -9.98
C ALA A 321 25.46 -6.50 -10.88
N GLN A 322 24.77 -7.52 -10.40
CA GLN A 322 24.60 -8.81 -11.06
C GLN A 322 23.11 -9.02 -11.36
N PHE A 323 22.68 -8.58 -12.54
CA PHE A 323 21.31 -8.74 -13.04
C PHE A 323 21.26 -9.68 -14.25
N GLY A 324 22.07 -10.76 -14.20
CA GLY A 324 22.12 -11.77 -15.24
C GLY A 324 20.77 -12.45 -15.51
N GLY A 325 19.88 -12.51 -14.53
CA GLY A 325 18.51 -12.99 -14.72
C GLY A 325 17.64 -12.05 -15.55
N ILE A 326 17.95 -10.73 -15.59
CA ILE A 326 17.21 -9.74 -16.39
C ILE A 326 17.72 -9.66 -17.82
N SER A 327 19.03 -9.57 -18.02
CA SER A 327 19.67 -9.41 -19.33
C SER A 327 21.03 -10.09 -19.39
N GLU A 328 21.49 -10.45 -20.60
CA GLU A 328 22.86 -10.90 -20.84
C GLU A 328 23.87 -9.75 -20.78
N TYR A 329 23.41 -8.52 -20.83
CA TYR A 329 24.25 -7.33 -20.76
C TYR A 329 24.37 -6.82 -19.33
N PRO A 330 25.49 -6.20 -18.96
CA PRO A 330 25.68 -5.67 -17.61
C PRO A 330 24.71 -4.51 -17.36
N LEU A 331 23.78 -4.72 -16.43
CA LEU A 331 22.82 -3.75 -15.94
C LEU A 331 23.14 -3.36 -14.50
N MET A 332 22.77 -2.14 -14.14
CA MET A 332 22.64 -1.67 -12.78
C MET A 332 21.37 -0.84 -12.66
N ILE A 333 20.86 -0.64 -11.48
CA ILE A 333 19.77 0.28 -11.22
C ILE A 333 20.33 1.70 -11.24
N ASP A 334 19.96 2.51 -12.25
CA ASP A 334 20.37 3.91 -12.33
C ASP A 334 19.42 4.83 -11.58
N GLN A 335 18.13 4.45 -11.52
CA GLN A 335 17.09 5.23 -10.86
C GLN A 335 16.07 4.34 -10.16
N VAL A 336 15.66 4.74 -8.97
CA VAL A 336 14.49 4.23 -8.27
C VAL A 336 13.59 5.41 -7.92
N LEU A 337 12.50 5.54 -8.68
CA LEU A 337 11.57 6.65 -8.56
C LEU A 337 10.28 6.15 -7.93
N GLN A 338 9.90 6.70 -6.79
CA GLN A 338 8.56 6.55 -6.26
C GLN A 338 7.80 7.86 -6.32
N LYS A 339 6.61 7.82 -6.89
CA LYS A 339 5.66 8.91 -6.82
C LYS A 339 4.37 8.46 -6.16
N THR A 340 3.96 9.21 -5.16
CA THR A 340 2.74 8.96 -4.40
C THR A 340 1.84 10.18 -4.42
N TYR A 341 0.54 9.93 -4.33
CA TYR A 341 -0.49 10.96 -4.22
C TYR A 341 -1.52 10.54 -3.16
N ILE A 342 -1.94 11.50 -2.34
CA ILE A 342 -3.04 11.34 -1.40
C ILE A 342 -3.94 12.58 -1.44
N ASP A 343 -5.24 12.37 -1.43
CA ASP A 343 -6.29 13.40 -1.28
C ASP A 343 -7.20 12.96 -0.15
N LEU A 344 -6.93 13.43 1.06
CA LEU A 344 -7.65 13.08 2.26
C LEU A 344 -8.68 14.18 2.57
N ASN A 345 -9.95 13.80 2.56
CA ASN A 345 -11.08 14.70 2.71
C ASN A 345 -12.18 14.09 3.60
N LYS A 346 -13.31 14.76 3.72
CA LYS A 346 -14.43 14.33 4.60
C LYS A 346 -15.09 13.02 4.19
N GLU A 347 -15.01 12.63 2.92
CA GLU A 347 -15.55 11.37 2.39
C GLU A 347 -14.61 10.19 2.57
N GLY A 348 -13.28 10.45 2.61
CA GLY A 348 -12.24 9.43 2.65
C GLY A 348 -10.94 9.89 2.02
N THR A 349 -10.16 8.94 1.55
CA THR A 349 -9.03 9.19 0.67
C THR A 349 -9.47 8.96 -0.76
N GLU A 350 -9.51 10.02 -1.58
CA GLU A 350 -10.02 10.04 -2.95
C GLU A 350 -11.47 9.51 -3.14
N ALA A 351 -12.26 9.44 -2.09
CA ALA A 351 -13.62 8.95 -2.18
C ALA A 351 -14.55 9.97 -2.89
N ALA A 352 -15.27 9.52 -3.90
CA ALA A 352 -16.50 10.16 -4.33
C ALA A 352 -17.63 9.66 -3.41
N ALA A 353 -18.55 10.54 -3.00
CA ALA A 353 -19.59 10.28 -2.01
C ALA A 353 -20.28 8.91 -2.21
N VAL A 354 -19.89 7.92 -1.45
CA VAL A 354 -20.63 6.68 -1.24
C VAL A 354 -21.27 6.81 0.13
N THR A 355 -22.58 6.96 0.16
CA THR A 355 -23.31 7.05 1.42
C THR A 355 -23.45 5.66 2.00
N VAL A 356 -22.48 5.22 2.78
CA VAL A 356 -22.61 4.03 3.63
C VAL A 356 -23.35 4.45 4.88
N ILE A 357 -24.63 4.06 4.99
CA ILE A 357 -25.40 4.26 6.22
C ILE A 357 -25.12 3.06 7.12
N SER A 358 -24.06 3.13 7.92
CA SER A 358 -23.86 2.19 9.02
C SER A 358 -24.77 2.61 10.18
N MET A 359 -25.85 1.86 10.41
CA MET A 359 -26.63 1.96 11.64
C MET A 359 -25.87 1.27 12.77
N ARG A 360 -25.09 2.01 13.54
CA ARG A 360 -24.70 1.53 14.87
C ARG A 360 -25.87 1.74 15.82
N LEU A 361 -26.33 0.66 16.45
CA LEU A 361 -27.24 0.75 17.60
C LEU A 361 -26.56 1.57 18.69
N THR A 362 -27.02 2.79 18.90
CA THR A 362 -26.63 3.60 20.06
C THR A 362 -27.33 3.04 21.28
N SER A 363 -26.81 1.93 21.83
CA SER A 363 -27.16 1.57 23.20
C SER A 363 -26.46 2.56 24.13
N VAL A 364 -27.23 3.22 24.99
CA VAL A 364 -26.70 4.02 26.09
C VAL A 364 -26.06 3.05 27.09
N GLY A 365 -24.78 2.71 26.82
CA GLY A 365 -23.98 1.89 27.74
C GLY A 365 -23.32 2.73 28.83
N PRO A 366 -22.84 2.11 29.91
CA PRO A 366 -22.08 2.81 30.94
C PRO A 366 -20.82 3.44 30.32
N GLY A 367 -20.62 4.74 30.54
CA GLY A 367 -19.49 5.52 29.97
C GLY A 367 -19.92 6.84 29.28
N HIS A 368 -21.22 7.13 29.19
CA HIS A 368 -21.73 8.36 28.57
C HIS A 368 -21.35 9.64 29.33
N ASP A 369 -20.95 9.53 30.57
CA ASP A 369 -20.57 10.66 31.44
C ASP A 369 -19.04 10.91 31.49
N LEU A 370 -18.24 10.10 30.78
CA LEU A 370 -16.80 10.34 30.73
C LEU A 370 -16.49 11.56 29.85
N PRO A 371 -15.50 12.40 30.25
CA PRO A 371 -15.07 13.54 29.45
C PRO A 371 -14.48 13.06 28.12
N TYR A 372 -14.54 13.94 27.11
CA TYR A 372 -13.86 13.70 25.85
C TYR A 372 -12.37 13.96 26.00
N ILE A 373 -11.57 13.10 25.38
CA ILE A 373 -10.14 13.33 25.17
C ILE A 373 -10.00 14.19 23.92
N ASP A 374 -9.27 15.29 24.03
CA ASP A 374 -8.99 16.15 22.86
C ASP A 374 -7.83 15.56 22.04
N PHE A 375 -8.11 15.28 20.77
CA PHE A 375 -7.13 14.94 19.74
C PHE A 375 -7.21 15.98 18.63
N ILE A 376 -6.38 17.01 18.73
CA ILE A 376 -6.41 18.19 17.86
C ILE A 376 -5.12 18.24 17.03
N ALA A 377 -5.17 17.69 15.81
CA ALA A 377 -4.05 17.64 14.88
C ALA A 377 -3.90 18.97 14.11
N ASP A 378 -3.68 20.05 14.81
CA ASP A 378 -3.44 21.41 14.29
C ASP A 378 -1.95 21.77 14.16
N ARG A 379 -1.08 20.77 14.29
CA ARG A 379 0.40 20.84 14.30
C ARG A 379 1.00 19.62 13.64
N PRO A 380 2.34 19.55 13.41
CA PRO A 380 2.97 18.42 12.76
C PRO A 380 2.55 17.05 13.31
N PHE A 381 2.17 16.13 12.43
CA PHE A 381 1.76 14.78 12.77
C PHE A 381 2.23 13.76 11.74
N LEU A 382 2.32 12.50 12.17
CA LEU A 382 2.49 11.33 11.30
C LEU A 382 1.13 10.72 10.98
N PHE A 383 1.05 10.08 9.83
CA PHE A 383 -0.10 9.26 9.46
C PHE A 383 0.34 8.00 8.73
N ILE A 384 -0.32 6.89 9.04
CA ILE A 384 0.01 5.56 8.54
C ILE A 384 -1.27 4.92 7.99
N ILE A 385 -1.23 4.42 6.75
CA ILE A 385 -2.30 3.59 6.21
C ILE A 385 -1.82 2.15 6.24
N ARG A 386 -2.55 1.28 6.97
CA ARG A 386 -2.21 -0.14 7.09
C ARG A 386 -3.43 -1.04 6.96
N GLU A 387 -3.16 -2.32 6.70
CA GLU A 387 -4.15 -3.37 6.87
C GLU A 387 -4.04 -3.89 8.32
N ARG A 388 -5.16 -3.85 9.03
CA ARG A 388 -5.22 -4.04 10.49
C ARG A 388 -4.81 -5.45 10.94
N GLN A 389 -5.16 -6.48 10.18
CA GLN A 389 -4.97 -7.87 10.58
C GLN A 389 -3.56 -8.38 10.28
N SER A 390 -3.03 -8.09 9.11
CA SER A 390 -1.66 -8.45 8.74
C SER A 390 -0.61 -7.50 9.32
N GLY A 391 -1.02 -6.29 9.72
CA GLY A 391 -0.10 -5.22 10.11
C GLY A 391 0.64 -4.58 8.94
N ALA A 392 0.33 -4.97 7.70
CA ALA A 392 1.02 -4.46 6.52
C ALA A 392 0.86 -2.94 6.38
N ILE A 393 1.95 -2.20 6.50
CA ILE A 393 1.99 -0.75 6.30
C ILE A 393 2.09 -0.47 4.82
N MET A 394 1.00 0.05 4.26
CA MET A 394 0.91 0.40 2.85
C MET A 394 1.52 1.77 2.57
N PHE A 395 1.24 2.72 3.46
CA PHE A 395 1.73 4.09 3.35
C PHE A 395 2.13 4.65 4.70
N LEU A 396 3.12 5.52 4.65
CA LEU A 396 3.60 6.29 5.80
C LEU A 396 3.86 7.73 5.36
N GLY A 397 3.38 8.70 6.12
CA GLY A 397 3.53 10.09 5.77
C GLY A 397 3.59 11.01 6.97
N GLN A 398 4.08 12.22 6.72
CA GLN A 398 4.04 13.32 7.69
C GLN A 398 3.43 14.57 7.06
N LYS A 399 2.59 15.24 7.85
CA LYS A 399 2.14 16.59 7.55
C LYS A 399 2.81 17.55 8.53
N VAL A 400 3.69 18.39 7.99
CA VAL A 400 4.51 19.31 8.77
C VAL A 400 4.38 20.78 8.32
N LYS A 401 3.62 21.01 7.24
CA LYS A 401 3.34 22.34 6.65
C LYS A 401 1.88 22.47 6.27
#